data_4d8089ca7cf6562ce3468c19b57d0fb1
#
_entry.id   4d8089ca7cf6562ce3468c19b57d0fb1
#
_cell.length_a   1.000
_cell.length_b   1.000
_cell.length_c   1.000
_cell.angle_alpha   90.00
_cell.angle_beta   90.00
_cell.angle_gamma   90.00
#
_symmetry.space_group_name_H-M   'P 1'
#
loop_
_entity.id
_entity.type
_entity.pdbx_description
1 polymer ?
#
loop_
_entity_poly.entity_id
_entity_poly.type
_entity_poly.pdbx_seq_one_letter_code
_entity_poly.pdbx_strand_id
1 'polypeptide(L)'
;MYRIVRIAIAALASVGMLASVAACGSGRSSSEKNGTIEVVASVNQWGTVAKTLGGGNVNVTSIINSTNVDAHDYEPTTSDIAKLQKAQVIIVNGAGYDAWAVKAAQSAKATVVNAAAVGGVNDGENPHVWFSADVRKAVAQAITEAYEQADVAKKS
;
A
#
# COMPACT_ATOMS: atom_id res chain seq x y z
N MET A 1 -38.87 70.78 -40.58
CA MET A 1 -39.80 69.82 -41.21
C MET A 1 -39.34 68.42 -40.73
N TYR A 2 -40.23 67.78 -39.97
CA TYR A 2 -40.39 66.29 -39.88
C TYR A 2 -39.19 65.46 -39.38
N ARG A 3 -39.24 64.61 -38.43
CA ARG A 3 -40.30 63.94 -37.61
C ARG A 3 -39.53 63.23 -36.47
N ILE A 4 -39.74 63.51 -35.36
CA ILE A 4 -40.48 62.88 -34.28
C ILE A 4 -41.13 61.56 -34.73
N VAL A 5 -40.94 60.55 -33.97
CA VAL A 5 -41.73 59.33 -33.77
C VAL A 5 -40.81 58.11 -33.89
N ARG A 6 -40.62 57.56 -32.79
CA ARG A 6 -41.06 56.39 -32.09
C ARG A 6 -39.91 55.59 -31.51
N ILE A 7 -39.56 56.07 -30.40
CA ILE A 7 -38.94 55.23 -29.41
C ILE A 7 -40.12 54.70 -28.60
N ALA A 8 -40.45 53.51 -28.72
CA ALA A 8 -41.15 52.72 -27.73
C ALA A 8 -41.15 51.29 -28.22
N ILE A 9 -41.03 50.39 -27.27
CA ILE A 9 -41.23 48.95 -27.44
C ILE A 9 -40.02 48.19 -28.01
N ALA A 10 -39.05 47.99 -27.16
CA ALA A 10 -38.20 46.80 -27.17
C ALA A 10 -37.55 46.55 -25.80
N ALA A 11 -38.26 46.81 -24.72
CA ALA A 11 -37.78 46.55 -23.37
C ALA A 11 -38.59 45.46 -22.71
N LEU A 12 -38.83 44.35 -23.36
CA LEU A 12 -39.60 43.23 -22.80
C LEU A 12 -39.27 41.89 -23.47
N ALA A 13 -38.03 41.56 -23.58
CA ALA A 13 -37.66 40.21 -24.03
C ALA A 13 -36.27 39.75 -23.58
N SER A 14 -35.83 40.13 -22.41
CA SER A 14 -34.55 39.63 -21.85
C SER A 14 -34.66 39.12 -20.39
N VAL A 15 -35.82 38.71 -20.00
CA VAL A 15 -36.03 37.97 -18.74
C VAL A 15 -36.42 36.55 -19.11
N GLY A 16 -35.48 35.67 -19.28
CA GLY A 16 -35.84 34.28 -19.51
C GLY A 16 -34.79 33.39 -20.10
N MET A 17 -33.54 33.50 -19.73
CA MET A 17 -32.58 32.42 -19.98
C MET A 17 -31.39 32.45 -19.00
N LEU A 18 -31.70 32.55 -17.75
CA LEU A 18 -30.85 31.95 -16.69
C LEU A 18 -31.35 30.53 -16.50
N ALA A 19 -31.29 29.74 -17.56
CA ALA A 19 -31.33 28.31 -17.45
C ALA A 19 -30.05 27.89 -16.69
N SER A 20 -30.18 27.76 -15.43
CA SER A 20 -29.34 27.04 -14.53
C SER A 20 -28.83 25.77 -15.20
N VAL A 21 -27.62 25.80 -15.69
CA VAL A 21 -26.80 24.61 -15.87
C VAL A 21 -26.51 24.10 -14.45
N ALA A 22 -27.51 23.49 -13.85
CA ALA A 22 -27.27 22.52 -12.81
C ALA A 22 -26.56 21.36 -13.53
N ALA A 23 -25.28 21.56 -13.85
CA ALA A 23 -24.38 20.46 -14.05
C ALA A 23 -24.49 19.61 -12.79
N CYS A 24 -25.24 18.52 -12.89
CA CYS A 24 -25.05 17.38 -12.04
C CYS A 24 -23.61 16.94 -12.25
N GLY A 25 -22.70 17.66 -11.66
CA GLY A 25 -21.44 17.12 -11.24
C GLY A 25 -21.81 15.98 -10.31
N SER A 26 -21.88 14.77 -10.88
CA SER A 26 -21.68 13.57 -10.11
C SER A 26 -20.37 13.82 -9.40
N GLY A 27 -20.45 14.39 -8.22
CA GLY A 27 -19.39 14.38 -7.25
C GLY A 27 -19.11 12.91 -7.02
N ARG A 28 -18.24 12.33 -7.87
CA ARG A 28 -17.39 11.29 -7.37
C ARG A 28 -16.72 11.97 -6.19
N SER A 29 -17.29 11.70 -5.02
CA SER A 29 -16.52 11.72 -3.80
C SER A 29 -15.26 10.93 -4.19
N SER A 30 -14.20 11.63 -4.52
CA SER A 30 -12.88 11.09 -4.37
C SER A 30 -12.83 10.80 -2.88
N SER A 31 -13.20 9.57 -2.49
CA SER A 31 -12.74 9.05 -1.23
C SER A 31 -11.25 9.36 -1.31
N GLU A 32 -10.78 10.23 -0.44
CA GLU A 32 -9.36 10.40 -0.22
C GLU A 32 -8.84 8.97 -0.13
N LYS A 33 -8.10 8.53 -1.14
CA LYS A 33 -7.38 7.29 -1.07
C LYS A 33 -6.36 7.59 0.02
N ASN A 34 -6.70 7.18 1.25
CA ASN A 34 -5.71 7.04 2.29
C ASN A 34 -4.55 6.35 1.58
N GLY A 35 -3.39 7.02 1.51
CA GLY A 35 -2.29 6.55 0.68
C GLY A 35 -2.03 5.07 0.95
N THR A 36 -1.67 4.29 -0.07
CA THR A 36 -1.35 2.87 0.06
C THR A 36 -0.30 2.64 1.13
N ILE A 37 -0.39 1.53 1.85
CA ILE A 37 0.65 1.12 2.81
C ILE A 37 1.83 0.58 2.01
N GLU A 38 3.02 1.14 2.22
CA GLU A 38 4.26 0.65 1.62
C GLU A 38 4.75 -0.58 2.37
N VAL A 39 4.78 -1.71 1.68
CA VAL A 39 5.15 -3.02 2.22
C VAL A 39 6.37 -3.56 1.48
N VAL A 40 7.36 -4.02 2.23
CA VAL A 40 8.52 -4.69 1.64
C VAL A 40 8.66 -6.08 2.25
N ALA A 41 8.62 -7.09 1.39
CA ALA A 41 8.92 -8.47 1.76
C ALA A 41 10.34 -8.85 1.30
N SER A 42 11.08 -9.56 2.12
CA SER A 42 12.39 -10.09 1.74
C SER A 42 12.29 -11.05 0.55
N VAL A 43 11.27 -11.91 0.56
CA VAL A 43 11.05 -12.95 -0.44
C VAL A 43 9.62 -12.93 -0.98
N ASN A 44 9.44 -13.39 -2.21
CA ASN A 44 8.16 -13.33 -2.93
C ASN A 44 7.07 -14.21 -2.32
N GLN A 45 7.40 -15.27 -1.60
CA GLN A 45 6.43 -16.13 -0.90
C GLN A 45 5.55 -15.29 0.04
N TRP A 46 6.19 -14.48 0.87
CA TRP A 46 5.47 -13.58 1.80
C TRP A 46 4.92 -12.33 1.10
N GLY A 47 5.60 -11.83 0.08
CA GLY A 47 5.10 -10.72 -0.73
C GLY A 47 3.78 -11.06 -1.42
N THR A 48 3.61 -12.29 -1.89
CA THR A 48 2.35 -12.77 -2.48
C THR A 48 1.22 -12.82 -1.45
N VAL A 49 1.49 -13.33 -0.24
CA VAL A 49 0.52 -13.35 0.86
C VAL A 49 0.12 -11.91 1.22
N ALA A 50 1.10 -11.04 1.40
CA ALA A 50 0.89 -9.64 1.73
C ALA A 50 0.01 -8.92 0.69
N LYS A 51 0.31 -9.13 -0.59
CA LYS A 51 -0.48 -8.52 -1.68
C LYS A 51 -1.91 -9.04 -1.72
N THR A 52 -2.09 -10.34 -1.50
CA THR A 52 -3.42 -10.96 -1.48
C THR A 52 -4.28 -10.39 -0.34
N LEU A 53 -3.71 -10.21 0.84
CA LEU A 53 -4.42 -9.68 2.01
C LEU A 53 -4.76 -8.18 1.87
N GLY A 54 -3.81 -7.38 1.40
CA GLY A 54 -3.97 -5.92 1.34
C GLY A 54 -4.68 -5.42 0.07
N GLY A 55 -4.70 -6.22 -1.01
CA GLY A 55 -5.35 -5.87 -2.27
C GLY A 55 -4.88 -4.52 -2.84
N GLY A 56 -5.82 -3.61 -3.05
CA GLY A 56 -5.57 -2.26 -3.56
C GLY A 56 -5.07 -1.25 -2.52
N ASN A 57 -5.07 -1.61 -1.23
CA ASN A 57 -4.69 -0.73 -0.13
C ASN A 57 -3.19 -0.78 0.18
N VAL A 58 -2.44 -1.67 -0.45
CA VAL A 58 -1.01 -1.87 -0.21
C VAL A 58 -0.22 -1.81 -1.51
N ASN A 59 1.00 -1.27 -1.41
CA ASN A 59 2.02 -1.34 -2.44
C ASN A 59 3.11 -2.29 -1.95
N VAL A 60 3.17 -3.50 -2.52
CA VAL A 60 4.07 -4.56 -2.06
C VAL A 60 5.26 -4.70 -3.01
N THR A 61 6.45 -4.62 -2.46
CA THR A 61 7.72 -4.93 -3.14
C THR A 61 8.35 -6.15 -2.50
N SER A 62 8.62 -7.19 -3.29
CA SER A 62 9.49 -8.31 -2.88
C SER A 62 10.91 -8.05 -3.34
N ILE A 63 11.88 -8.08 -2.43
CA ILE A 63 13.28 -7.87 -2.77
C ILE A 63 13.77 -9.04 -3.64
N ILE A 64 13.65 -10.25 -3.13
CA ILE A 64 13.91 -11.46 -3.92
C ILE A 64 12.57 -11.90 -4.52
N ASN A 65 12.46 -11.71 -5.81
CA ASN A 65 11.25 -11.98 -6.56
C ASN A 65 11.45 -13.10 -7.62
N SER A 66 12.50 -13.88 -7.49
CA SER A 66 12.85 -14.96 -8.38
C SER A 66 13.13 -16.23 -7.59
N THR A 67 12.68 -17.38 -8.10
CA THR A 67 12.98 -18.71 -7.54
C THR A 67 14.41 -19.17 -7.79
N ASN A 68 15.16 -18.44 -8.61
CA ASN A 68 16.55 -18.77 -8.95
C ASN A 68 17.58 -18.08 -8.03
N VAL A 69 17.11 -17.33 -7.04
CA VAL A 69 17.96 -16.62 -6.08
C VAL A 69 17.78 -17.25 -4.70
N ASP A 70 18.85 -17.73 -4.11
CA ASP A 70 18.86 -18.22 -2.75
C ASP A 70 18.96 -17.03 -1.77
N ALA A 71 18.07 -16.97 -0.82
CA ALA A 71 18.05 -15.88 0.15
C ALA A 71 19.18 -15.96 1.18
N HIS A 72 19.76 -17.14 1.42
CA HIS A 72 20.91 -17.30 2.30
C HIS A 72 22.16 -16.61 1.74
N ASP A 73 22.34 -16.67 0.41
CA ASP A 73 23.52 -16.14 -0.28
C ASP A 73 23.27 -14.75 -0.88
N TYR A 74 22.08 -14.18 -0.65
CA TYR A 74 21.72 -12.89 -1.23
C TYR A 74 22.45 -11.74 -0.54
N GLU A 75 23.19 -10.96 -1.33
CA GLU A 75 23.78 -9.70 -0.89
C GLU A 75 22.89 -8.53 -1.28
N PRO A 76 22.28 -7.83 -0.31
CA PRO A 76 21.36 -6.74 -0.59
C PRO A 76 22.12 -5.55 -1.19
N THR A 77 21.52 -4.96 -2.22
CA THR A 77 22.01 -3.69 -2.77
C THR A 77 21.65 -2.52 -1.87
N THR A 78 22.33 -1.38 -2.04
CA THR A 78 21.94 -0.13 -1.36
C THR A 78 20.47 0.26 -1.65
N SER A 79 19.99 -0.04 -2.85
CA SER A 79 18.59 0.17 -3.22
C SER A 79 17.63 -0.69 -2.40
N ASP A 80 17.98 -1.92 -2.12
CA ASP A 80 17.14 -2.83 -1.33
C ASP A 80 17.05 -2.38 0.13
N ILE A 81 18.19 -1.98 0.70
CA ILE A 81 18.20 -1.37 2.04
C ILE A 81 17.35 -0.10 2.07
N ALA A 82 17.44 0.76 1.06
CA ALA A 82 16.63 1.98 0.98
C ALA A 82 15.12 1.70 0.88
N LYS A 83 14.70 0.61 0.20
CA LYS A 83 13.30 0.17 0.18
C LYS A 83 12.82 -0.24 1.57
N LEU A 84 13.60 -1.07 2.27
CA LEU A 84 13.29 -1.49 3.65
C LEU A 84 13.16 -0.28 4.59
N GLN A 85 14.05 0.71 4.49
CA GLN A 85 14.01 1.91 5.33
C GLN A 85 12.79 2.81 5.08
N LYS A 86 12.17 2.73 3.91
CA LYS A 86 10.97 3.51 3.54
C LYS A 86 9.67 2.75 3.77
N ALA A 87 9.73 1.46 4.06
CA ALA A 87 8.56 0.64 4.29
C ALA A 87 7.82 1.04 5.57
N GLN A 88 6.52 0.87 5.58
CA GLN A 88 5.67 0.94 6.77
C GLN A 88 5.50 -0.44 7.40
N VAL A 89 5.51 -1.48 6.58
CA VAL A 89 5.49 -2.87 7.01
C VAL A 89 6.61 -3.63 6.29
N ILE A 90 7.41 -4.35 7.05
CA ILE A 90 8.45 -5.24 6.55
C ILE A 90 8.09 -6.68 6.91
N ILE A 91 8.22 -7.57 5.93
CA ILE A 91 7.99 -9.00 6.15
C ILE A 91 9.27 -9.74 5.81
N VAL A 92 9.82 -10.42 6.79
CA VAL A 92 11.01 -11.27 6.66
C VAL A 92 10.65 -12.72 6.92
N ASN A 93 11.44 -13.63 6.34
CA ASN A 93 11.26 -15.06 6.60
C ASN A 93 11.74 -15.43 8.02
N GLY A 94 12.94 -15.01 8.38
CA GLY A 94 13.60 -15.42 9.61
C GLY A 94 14.24 -16.81 9.54
N ALA A 95 14.50 -17.44 10.68
CA ALA A 95 15.19 -18.73 10.82
C ALA A 95 16.54 -18.78 10.08
N GLY A 96 17.25 -17.64 9.99
CA GLY A 96 18.52 -17.53 9.26
C GLY A 96 18.41 -17.44 7.75
N TYR A 97 17.20 -17.58 7.16
CA TYR A 97 17.02 -17.64 5.69
C TYR A 97 17.38 -16.32 4.98
N ASP A 98 16.97 -15.21 5.58
CA ASP A 98 17.17 -13.85 5.05
C ASP A 98 17.77 -12.94 6.14
N ALA A 99 18.83 -13.39 6.78
CA ALA A 99 19.47 -12.69 7.91
C ALA A 99 19.85 -11.24 7.59
N TRP A 100 20.18 -10.94 6.33
CA TRP A 100 20.43 -9.58 5.84
C TRP A 100 19.20 -8.68 5.97
N ALA A 101 18.00 -9.20 5.67
CA ALA A 101 16.75 -8.46 5.77
C ALA A 101 16.33 -8.25 7.23
N VAL A 102 16.48 -9.28 8.07
CA VAL A 102 16.26 -9.19 9.52
C VAL A 102 17.14 -8.10 10.12
N LYS A 103 18.43 -8.08 9.77
CA LYS A 103 19.38 -7.06 10.24
C LYS A 103 18.99 -5.66 9.75
N ALA A 104 18.61 -5.51 8.49
CA ALA A 104 18.21 -4.21 7.94
C ALA A 104 16.90 -3.69 8.58
N ALA A 105 15.96 -4.58 8.89
CA ALA A 105 14.69 -4.23 9.52
C ALA A 105 14.85 -3.66 10.94
N GLN A 106 15.90 -4.05 11.68
CA GLN A 106 16.18 -3.55 13.04
C GLN A 106 16.36 -2.02 13.11
N SER A 107 16.82 -1.40 12.02
CA SER A 107 17.02 0.05 11.95
C SER A 107 15.88 0.79 11.24
N ALA A 108 14.89 0.08 10.73
CA ALA A 108 13.72 0.66 10.07
C ALA A 108 12.66 1.11 11.09
N LYS A 109 11.86 2.12 10.71
CA LYS A 109 10.71 2.57 11.52
C LYS A 109 9.42 1.83 11.16
N ALA A 110 9.55 0.62 10.64
CA ALA A 110 8.44 -0.19 10.16
C ALA A 110 7.93 -1.16 11.21
N THR A 111 6.67 -1.57 11.10
CA THR A 111 6.19 -2.78 11.77
C THR A 111 6.80 -3.99 11.07
N VAL A 112 7.48 -4.86 11.83
CA VAL A 112 8.19 -6.02 11.27
C VAL A 112 7.44 -7.30 11.60
N VAL A 113 7.11 -8.07 10.56
CA VAL A 113 6.56 -9.43 10.67
C VAL A 113 7.68 -10.41 10.32
N ASN A 114 8.16 -11.17 11.30
CA ASN A 114 9.11 -12.26 11.10
C ASN A 114 8.34 -13.58 11.06
N ALA A 115 8.25 -14.20 9.88
CA ALA A 115 7.41 -15.37 9.66
C ALA A 115 7.82 -16.57 10.49
N ALA A 116 9.12 -16.85 10.63
CA ALA A 116 9.63 -17.93 11.46
C ALA A 116 9.31 -17.69 12.93
N ALA A 117 9.56 -16.49 13.45
CA ALA A 117 9.26 -16.15 14.83
C ALA A 117 7.76 -16.28 15.14
N VAL A 118 6.88 -15.80 14.23
CA VAL A 118 5.42 -15.95 14.35
C VAL A 118 5.02 -17.44 14.36
N GLY A 119 5.72 -18.27 13.57
CA GLY A 119 5.51 -19.70 13.52
C GLY A 119 6.18 -20.51 14.63
N GLY A 120 6.91 -19.87 15.55
CA GLY A 120 7.65 -20.53 16.63
C GLY A 120 8.88 -21.30 16.16
N VAL A 121 9.46 -20.92 15.00
CA VAL A 121 10.67 -21.54 14.43
C VAL A 121 11.88 -20.65 14.73
N ASN A 122 12.92 -21.26 15.30
CA ASN A 122 14.13 -20.57 15.72
C ASN A 122 15.22 -20.54 14.62
N ASP A 123 16.20 -19.68 14.81
CA ASP A 123 17.39 -19.66 13.95
C ASP A 123 18.12 -21.01 14.02
N GLY A 124 18.53 -21.51 12.85
CA GLY A 124 19.16 -22.81 12.69
C GLY A 124 18.19 -24.00 12.51
N GLU A 125 16.89 -23.78 12.64
CA GLU A 125 15.87 -24.75 12.26
C GLU A 125 15.53 -24.64 10.76
N ASN A 126 14.63 -25.50 10.27
CA ASN A 126 14.27 -25.48 8.86
C ASN A 126 13.56 -24.16 8.46
N PRO A 127 14.18 -23.32 7.63
CA PRO A 127 13.66 -21.99 7.30
C PRO A 127 12.52 -22.00 6.28
N HIS A 128 12.16 -23.15 5.71
CA HIS A 128 11.13 -23.24 4.65
C HIS A 128 9.72 -23.20 5.24
N VAL A 129 9.48 -22.25 6.13
CA VAL A 129 8.26 -22.14 6.95
C VAL A 129 7.01 -21.87 6.15
N TRP A 130 7.12 -21.34 4.94
CA TRP A 130 5.98 -21.11 4.03
C TRP A 130 5.28 -22.39 3.56
N PHE A 131 5.89 -23.57 3.74
CA PHE A 131 5.22 -24.85 3.46
C PHE A 131 4.25 -25.26 4.57
N SER A 132 4.43 -24.77 5.80
CA SER A 132 3.50 -25.04 6.91
C SER A 132 2.19 -24.26 6.77
N ALA A 133 1.07 -24.95 6.78
CA ALA A 133 -0.25 -24.32 6.71
C ALA A 133 -0.52 -23.46 7.96
N ASP A 134 -0.11 -23.94 9.14
CA ASP A 134 -0.31 -23.24 10.41
C ASP A 134 0.52 -21.98 10.47
N VAL A 135 1.79 -22.05 10.04
CA VAL A 135 2.65 -20.85 9.96
C VAL A 135 2.07 -19.84 8.97
N ARG A 136 1.65 -20.27 7.78
CA ARG A 136 1.03 -19.34 6.82
C ARG A 136 -0.20 -18.63 7.38
N LYS A 137 -1.04 -19.34 8.14
CA LYS A 137 -2.22 -18.76 8.79
C LYS A 137 -1.83 -17.73 9.85
N ALA A 138 -0.87 -18.08 10.72
CA ALA A 138 -0.38 -17.17 11.75
C ALA A 138 0.28 -15.91 11.15
N VAL A 139 1.10 -16.08 10.11
CA VAL A 139 1.73 -14.95 9.40
C VAL A 139 0.69 -14.08 8.69
N ALA A 140 -0.34 -14.66 8.08
CA ALA A 140 -1.42 -13.89 7.46
C ALA A 140 -2.15 -13.02 8.49
N GLN A 141 -2.39 -13.54 9.70
CA GLN A 141 -2.96 -12.78 10.80
C GLN A 141 -2.02 -11.65 11.23
N ALA A 142 -0.74 -11.93 11.45
CA ALA A 142 0.25 -10.92 11.84
C ALA A 142 0.42 -9.80 10.79
N ILE A 143 0.35 -10.14 9.50
CA ILE A 143 0.36 -9.15 8.42
C ILE A 143 -0.90 -8.26 8.48
N THR A 144 -2.06 -8.82 8.72
CA THR A 144 -3.30 -8.07 8.85
C THR A 144 -3.22 -7.09 10.01
N GLU A 145 -2.76 -7.52 11.17
CA GLU A 145 -2.54 -6.67 12.35
C GLU A 145 -1.54 -5.54 12.05
N ALA A 146 -0.45 -5.84 11.31
CA ALA A 146 0.51 -4.84 10.89
C ALA A 146 -0.10 -3.78 9.95
N TYR A 147 -1.00 -4.17 9.07
CA TYR A 147 -1.74 -3.24 8.20
C TYR A 147 -2.67 -2.32 8.99
N GLU A 148 -3.39 -2.87 9.96
CA GLU A 148 -4.26 -2.10 10.84
C GLU A 148 -3.46 -1.03 11.62
N GLN A 149 -2.30 -1.40 12.15
CA GLN A 149 -1.40 -0.47 12.84
C GLN A 149 -0.89 0.63 11.90
N ALA A 150 -0.49 0.27 10.69
CA ALA A 150 0.00 1.23 9.71
C ALA A 150 -1.10 2.18 9.22
N ASP A 151 -2.35 1.74 9.09
CA ASP A 151 -3.49 2.58 8.70
C ASP A 151 -3.87 3.57 9.81
N VAL A 152 -3.84 3.16 11.08
CA VAL A 152 -4.08 4.05 12.22
C VAL A 152 -3.01 5.14 12.29
N ALA A 153 -1.73 4.79 12.07
CA ALA A 153 -0.65 5.76 12.08
C ALA A 153 -0.75 6.83 10.97
N LYS A 154 -1.48 6.56 9.88
CA LYS A 154 -1.74 7.54 8.82
C LYS A 154 -2.86 8.52 9.14
N LYS A 155 -3.74 8.16 10.07
CA LYS A 155 -4.92 8.95 10.45
C LYS A 155 -4.67 9.86 11.65
N SER A 156 -3.53 9.70 12.33
CA SER A 156 -3.09 10.50 13.47
C SER A 156 -2.14 11.62 13.06
#